data_2e6a07829965b42bbbc50d4143a5560b
#
_entry.id   2e6a07829965b42bbbc50d4143a5560b
#
_cell.length_a   1.000
_cell.length_b   1.000
_cell.length_c   1.000
_cell.angle_alpha   90.00
_cell.angle_beta   90.00
_cell.angle_gamma   90.00
#
_symmetry.space_group_name_H-M   'P 1'
#
loop_
_entity.id
_entity.type
_entity.pdbx_description
1 polymer ?
#
loop_
_entity_poly.entity_id
_entity_poly.type
_entity_poly.pdbx_seq_one_letter_code
_entity_poly.pdbx_strand_id
1 'polypeptide(L)'
;MGLFDRLFGNRPKEKEKYYETFKMLNGYTPQFTSFNGGVFESELIRAAINARATHMSKLKVETYGAAKPQLQTKLKHAPNSFQTWSQFQYRLSVLLDCHNTAFITPVWDEFGQLSGIYTPLPSRCEIVQYKDVPYLRYEFSRGQSAAVELDYCGIMTKYQYSNDFMGESNRALFPTVDLIHIQNQGIQEGVKSAATYRFMAQLSNFAKAEDLRKERERFTEENF
;
A
#
# COMPACT_ATOMS: atom_id res chain seq x y z
N MET A 1 -17.09 -17.49 -42.15
CA MET A 1 -16.58 -16.20 -41.72
C MET A 1 -17.70 -15.51 -40.93
N GLY A 2 -17.61 -15.59 -39.63
CA GLY A 2 -18.66 -15.14 -38.73
C GLY A 2 -18.67 -13.64 -38.53
N LEU A 3 -19.83 -13.11 -38.18
CA LEU A 3 -20.04 -11.67 -37.91
C LEU A 3 -19.09 -11.14 -36.81
N PHE A 4 -18.62 -11.99 -35.93
CA PHE A 4 -17.65 -11.70 -34.87
C PHE A 4 -16.23 -11.40 -35.39
N ASP A 5 -15.81 -12.05 -36.49
CA ASP A 5 -14.51 -11.78 -37.11
C ASP A 5 -14.44 -10.39 -37.77
N ARG A 6 -15.59 -9.84 -38.18
CA ARG A 6 -15.68 -8.49 -38.74
C ARG A 6 -15.68 -7.38 -37.68
N LEU A 7 -16.12 -7.67 -36.45
CA LEU A 7 -16.17 -6.69 -35.37
C LEU A 7 -14.88 -6.68 -34.52
N PHE A 8 -14.16 -7.80 -34.50
CA PHE A 8 -12.94 -7.95 -33.70
C PHE A 8 -11.71 -8.37 -34.50
N GLY A 9 -11.88 -8.67 -35.78
CA GLY A 9 -10.82 -8.99 -36.70
C GLY A 9 -10.14 -7.72 -37.23
N ASN A 10 -8.89 -7.59 -36.99
CA ASN A 10 -7.99 -6.50 -37.35
C ASN A 10 -8.01 -5.29 -36.39
N ARG A 11 -7.67 -5.52 -35.15
CA ARG A 11 -6.91 -4.49 -34.43
C ARG A 11 -5.48 -4.57 -34.95
N PRO A 12 -4.96 -3.48 -35.54
CA PRO A 12 -3.65 -3.50 -36.18
C PRO A 12 -2.56 -3.82 -35.14
N LYS A 13 -1.46 -4.37 -35.62
CA LYS A 13 -0.19 -4.56 -34.91
C LYS A 13 0.42 -3.28 -34.27
N GLU A 14 -0.35 -2.21 -34.18
CA GLU A 14 0.01 -0.97 -33.50
C GLU A 14 0.20 -1.13 -32.00
N LYS A 15 -0.36 -2.18 -31.37
CA LYS A 15 -0.15 -2.38 -29.92
C LYS A 15 1.31 -2.65 -29.57
N GLU A 16 2.04 -3.41 -30.37
CA GLU A 16 3.48 -3.63 -30.15
C GLU A 16 4.30 -2.34 -30.38
N LYS A 17 3.95 -1.56 -31.41
CA LYS A 17 4.57 -0.25 -31.66
C LYS A 17 4.27 0.78 -30.56
N TYR A 18 3.12 0.68 -29.91
CA TYR A 18 2.76 1.60 -28.81
C TYR A 18 3.69 1.42 -27.60
N TYR A 19 4.03 0.20 -27.25
CA TYR A 19 4.91 -0.07 -26.12
C TYR A 19 6.36 0.34 -26.35
N GLU A 20 6.84 0.28 -27.59
CA GLU A 20 8.19 0.73 -27.95
C GLU A 20 8.35 2.25 -27.95
N THR A 21 7.22 3.00 -28.01
CA THR A 21 7.24 4.46 -28.14
C THR A 21 7.10 5.17 -26.78
N PHE A 22 6.76 4.47 -25.71
CA PHE A 22 6.71 5.03 -24.37
C PHE A 22 8.11 5.12 -23.78
N LYS A 23 8.57 6.34 -23.55
CA LYS A 23 9.82 6.62 -22.84
C LYS A 23 9.51 6.90 -21.38
N MET A 24 10.10 6.13 -20.47
CA MET A 24 9.98 6.39 -19.04
C MET A 24 10.66 7.74 -18.73
N LEU A 25 9.91 8.69 -18.18
CA LEU A 25 10.41 10.05 -17.88
C LEU A 25 11.31 10.08 -16.65
N ASN A 26 11.11 9.15 -15.76
CA ASN A 26 11.93 8.99 -14.57
C ASN A 26 12.45 7.55 -14.57
N GLY A 27 13.73 7.36 -14.44
CA GLY A 27 14.35 6.04 -14.24
C GLY A 27 13.93 5.39 -12.91
N TYR A 28 12.74 5.75 -12.39
CA TYR A 28 12.18 5.21 -11.16
C TYR A 28 11.48 3.90 -11.48
N THR A 29 12.22 2.85 -11.31
CA THR A 29 11.64 1.54 -11.04
C THR A 29 11.22 1.59 -9.57
N PRO A 30 9.92 1.48 -9.23
CA PRO A 30 9.50 1.37 -7.84
C PRO A 30 10.22 0.17 -7.23
N GLN A 31 11.33 0.42 -6.53
CA GLN A 31 11.98 -0.63 -5.76
C GLN A 31 11.14 -0.87 -4.51
N PHE A 32 10.11 -1.70 -4.70
CA PHE A 32 9.39 -2.28 -3.58
C PHE A 32 10.36 -3.26 -2.91
N THR A 33 11.14 -2.75 -2.00
CA THR A 33 11.62 -3.61 -0.96
C THR A 33 10.37 -4.04 -0.20
N SER A 34 9.91 -5.25 -0.52
CA SER A 34 9.07 -5.98 0.38
C SER A 34 9.85 -6.06 1.70
N PHE A 35 9.60 -5.11 2.58
CA PHE A 35 9.68 -5.38 3.97
C PHE A 35 8.81 -6.64 4.14
N ASN A 36 9.31 -7.70 4.75
CA ASN A 36 8.48 -8.82 5.17
C ASN A 36 7.52 -8.27 6.24
N GLY A 37 6.40 -7.76 5.80
CA GLY A 37 5.51 -6.94 6.57
C GLY A 37 5.67 -5.47 6.16
N GLY A 38 4.93 -4.98 5.14
CA GLY A 38 4.95 -3.57 4.72
C GLY A 38 4.61 -2.62 5.88
N VAL A 39 4.91 -1.35 5.76
CA VAL A 39 4.64 -0.30 6.76
C VAL A 39 3.20 -0.41 7.32
N PHE A 40 2.26 -0.82 6.48
CA PHE A 40 0.86 -1.05 6.87
C PHE A 40 0.62 -2.36 7.65
N GLU A 41 1.59 -3.26 7.75
CA GLU A 41 1.47 -4.52 8.50
C GLU A 41 1.86 -4.38 9.97
N SER A 42 2.59 -3.34 10.33
CA SER A 42 2.81 -2.98 11.73
C SER A 42 1.50 -2.49 12.36
N GLU A 43 1.07 -3.12 13.44
CA GLU A 43 -0.17 -2.79 14.16
C GLU A 43 -0.21 -1.33 14.59
N LEU A 44 0.88 -0.83 15.16
CA LEU A 44 0.99 0.54 15.63
C LEU A 44 0.87 1.55 14.49
N ILE A 45 1.58 1.31 13.39
CA ILE A 45 1.54 2.19 12.21
C ILE A 45 0.16 2.13 11.55
N ARG A 46 -0.42 0.93 11.43
CA ARG A 46 -1.77 0.76 10.91
C ARG A 46 -2.80 1.52 11.74
N ALA A 47 -2.70 1.49 13.07
CA ALA A 47 -3.57 2.25 13.95
C ALA A 47 -3.45 3.77 13.71
N ALA A 48 -2.23 4.29 13.57
CA ALA A 48 -1.98 5.70 13.29
C ALA A 48 -2.53 6.11 11.92
N ILE A 49 -2.26 5.33 10.87
CA ILE A 49 -2.79 5.55 9.51
C ILE A 49 -4.33 5.51 9.52
N ASN A 50 -4.93 4.52 10.21
CA ASN A 50 -6.37 4.38 10.31
C ASN A 50 -7.01 5.59 10.99
N ALA A 51 -6.44 6.08 12.09
CA ALA A 51 -6.94 7.26 12.79
C ALA A 51 -6.96 8.47 11.84
N ARG A 52 -5.87 8.74 11.15
CA ARG A 52 -5.77 9.83 10.16
C ARG A 52 -6.76 9.65 9.00
N ALA A 53 -6.78 8.47 8.39
CA ALA A 53 -7.65 8.18 7.25
C ALA A 53 -9.14 8.30 7.62
N THR A 54 -9.52 7.92 8.84
CA THR A 54 -10.87 8.08 9.36
C THR A 54 -11.26 9.56 9.49
N HIS A 55 -10.35 10.42 9.92
CA HIS A 55 -10.60 11.86 9.93
C HIS A 55 -10.70 12.44 8.53
N MET A 56 -9.80 12.05 7.62
CA MET A 56 -9.83 12.49 6.21
C MET A 56 -11.11 12.07 5.50
N SER A 57 -11.64 10.89 5.79
CA SER A 57 -12.86 10.37 5.17
C SER A 57 -14.14 11.16 5.47
N LYS A 58 -14.09 12.04 6.46
CA LYS A 58 -15.21 12.91 6.87
C LYS A 58 -15.20 14.28 6.21
N LEU A 59 -14.15 14.60 5.46
CA LEU A 59 -14.04 15.90 4.79
C LEU A 59 -15.09 16.03 3.69
N LYS A 60 -15.73 17.19 3.66
CA LYS A 60 -16.65 17.58 2.58
C LYS A 60 -15.83 18.25 1.50
N VAL A 61 -16.09 17.87 0.26
CA VAL A 61 -15.43 18.46 -0.91
C VAL A 61 -16.43 19.23 -1.73
N GLU A 62 -16.04 20.43 -2.12
CA GLU A 62 -16.79 21.30 -3.02
C GLU A 62 -16.00 21.46 -4.31
N THR A 63 -16.72 21.51 -5.41
CA THR A 63 -16.13 21.71 -6.73
C THR A 63 -16.53 23.05 -7.30
N TYR A 64 -15.63 23.67 -8.02
CA TYR A 64 -15.82 24.95 -8.69
C TYR A 64 -15.45 24.83 -10.18
N GLY A 65 -15.95 25.74 -11.01
CA GLY A 65 -15.63 25.80 -12.42
C GLY A 65 -16.55 24.97 -13.32
N ALA A 66 -16.17 24.80 -14.58
CA ALA A 66 -17.02 24.22 -15.63
C ALA A 66 -17.34 22.72 -15.38
N ALA A 67 -16.46 21.99 -14.71
CA ALA A 67 -16.68 20.56 -14.39
C ALA A 67 -17.65 20.34 -13.20
N LYS A 68 -18.07 21.43 -12.52
CA LYS A 68 -18.88 21.35 -11.29
C LYS A 68 -20.13 20.46 -11.41
N PRO A 69 -20.96 20.54 -12.44
CA PRO A 69 -22.20 19.77 -12.48
C PRO A 69 -21.99 18.27 -12.46
N GLN A 70 -21.03 17.78 -13.25
CA GLN A 70 -20.72 16.34 -13.35
C GLN A 70 -19.93 15.85 -12.14
N LEU A 71 -18.90 16.60 -11.78
CA LEU A 71 -17.99 16.21 -10.70
C LEU A 71 -18.67 16.27 -9.34
N GLN A 72 -19.45 17.32 -9.05
CA GLN A 72 -20.17 17.48 -7.78
C GLN A 72 -21.13 16.32 -7.50
N THR A 73 -21.83 15.85 -8.53
CA THR A 73 -22.75 14.73 -8.39
C THR A 73 -21.99 13.44 -8.05
N LYS A 74 -20.89 13.17 -8.73
CA LYS A 74 -20.03 12.01 -8.46
C LYS A 74 -19.45 12.07 -7.04
N LEU A 75 -18.94 13.21 -6.62
CA LEU A 75 -18.33 13.39 -5.30
C LEU A 75 -19.35 13.33 -4.15
N LYS A 76 -20.61 13.73 -4.40
CA LYS A 76 -21.65 13.68 -3.38
C LYS A 76 -22.11 12.26 -3.03
N HIS A 77 -22.15 11.37 -4.02
CA HIS A 77 -22.73 10.03 -3.87
C HIS A 77 -21.67 8.95 -3.91
N ALA A 78 -21.10 8.71 -5.08
CA ALA A 78 -20.12 7.68 -5.31
C ALA A 78 -19.14 8.11 -6.40
N PRO A 79 -17.85 8.25 -6.12
CA PRO A 79 -16.86 8.60 -7.11
C PRO A 79 -16.71 7.51 -8.18
N ASN A 80 -17.00 6.27 -7.84
CA ASN A 80 -16.98 5.12 -8.73
C ASN A 80 -17.99 4.05 -8.28
N SER A 81 -18.14 2.98 -9.07
CA SER A 81 -19.10 1.90 -8.81
C SER A 81 -18.79 1.04 -7.57
N PHE A 82 -17.61 1.16 -6.99
CA PHE A 82 -17.15 0.31 -5.90
C PHE A 82 -17.06 1.00 -4.56
N GLN A 83 -17.04 2.34 -4.52
CA GLN A 83 -16.73 3.10 -3.31
C GLN A 83 -17.70 4.27 -3.13
N THR A 84 -18.08 4.50 -1.90
CA THR A 84 -18.65 5.77 -1.47
C THR A 84 -17.56 6.85 -1.41
N TRP A 85 -17.95 8.12 -1.35
CA TRP A 85 -16.99 9.22 -1.21
C TRP A 85 -16.10 9.09 0.03
N SER A 86 -16.67 8.69 1.15
CA SER A 86 -15.94 8.47 2.41
C SER A 86 -14.90 7.35 2.28
N GLN A 87 -15.26 6.23 1.64
CA GLN A 87 -14.33 5.12 1.39
C GLN A 87 -13.21 5.51 0.42
N PHE A 88 -13.53 6.32 -0.58
CA PHE A 88 -12.55 6.85 -1.52
C PHE A 88 -11.50 7.73 -0.82
N GLN A 89 -11.95 8.69 0.00
CA GLN A 89 -11.05 9.56 0.77
C GLN A 89 -10.22 8.78 1.77
N TYR A 90 -10.83 7.81 2.46
CA TYR A 90 -10.12 6.92 3.36
C TYR A 90 -9.00 6.19 2.63
N ARG A 91 -9.31 5.54 1.51
CA ARG A 91 -8.33 4.84 0.69
C ARG A 91 -7.23 5.76 0.16
N LEU A 92 -7.58 6.95 -0.31
CA LEU A 92 -6.63 7.95 -0.79
C LEU A 92 -5.63 8.33 0.30
N SER A 93 -6.11 8.57 1.53
CA SER A 93 -5.26 8.87 2.69
C SER A 93 -4.35 7.71 3.05
N VAL A 94 -4.86 6.47 3.05
CA VAL A 94 -4.06 5.27 3.32
C VAL A 94 -2.96 5.10 2.29
N LEU A 95 -3.28 5.24 0.99
CA LEU A 95 -2.28 5.14 -0.09
C LEU A 95 -1.20 6.21 0.05
N LEU A 96 -1.59 7.44 0.37
CA LEU A 96 -0.66 8.54 0.57
C LEU A 96 0.28 8.29 1.77
N ASP A 97 -0.20 7.68 2.84
CA ASP A 97 0.62 7.39 4.01
C ASP A 97 1.52 6.16 3.79
N CYS A 98 1.05 5.15 3.06
CA CYS A 98 1.81 3.93 2.79
C CYS A 98 2.89 4.12 1.72
N HIS A 99 2.60 4.90 0.69
CA HIS A 99 3.45 5.04 -0.51
C HIS A 99 4.05 6.43 -0.68
N ASN A 100 3.71 7.38 0.19
CA ASN A 100 4.07 8.80 0.06
C ASN A 100 3.64 9.42 -1.28
N THR A 101 2.84 8.69 -2.05
CA THR A 101 2.26 9.10 -3.32
C THR A 101 0.87 8.50 -3.44
N ALA A 102 -0.07 9.27 -3.95
CA ALA A 102 -1.39 8.79 -4.29
C ALA A 102 -1.86 9.48 -5.59
N PHE A 103 -2.53 8.72 -6.44
CA PHE A 103 -3.04 9.18 -7.71
C PHE A 103 -4.56 9.20 -7.70
N ILE A 104 -5.12 10.18 -8.38
CA ILE A 104 -6.56 10.29 -8.65
C ILE A 104 -6.71 10.30 -10.16
N THR A 105 -7.34 9.26 -10.71
CA THR A 105 -7.50 9.09 -12.15
C THR A 105 -8.98 9.13 -12.54
N PRO A 106 -9.39 9.98 -13.48
CA PRO A 106 -10.71 9.91 -14.07
C PRO A 106 -10.78 8.75 -15.08
N VAL A 107 -11.97 8.20 -15.21
CA VAL A 107 -12.31 7.25 -16.27
C VAL A 107 -13.52 7.77 -17.01
N TRP A 108 -13.44 7.86 -18.33
CA TRP A 108 -14.53 8.31 -19.18
C TRP A 108 -15.21 7.12 -19.86
N ASP A 109 -16.47 7.27 -20.15
CA ASP A 109 -17.22 6.32 -20.96
C ASP A 109 -17.01 6.54 -22.47
N GLU A 110 -17.66 5.71 -23.28
CA GLU A 110 -17.58 5.79 -24.75
C GLU A 110 -18.10 7.12 -25.33
N PHE A 111 -18.89 7.86 -24.55
CA PHE A 111 -19.46 9.17 -24.91
C PHE A 111 -18.62 10.35 -24.38
N GLY A 112 -17.47 10.10 -23.78
CA GLY A 112 -16.63 11.12 -23.19
C GLY A 112 -17.17 11.71 -21.88
N GLN A 113 -18.17 11.08 -21.25
CA GLN A 113 -18.67 11.52 -19.96
C GLN A 113 -17.86 10.86 -18.83
N LEU A 114 -17.71 11.55 -17.71
CA LEU A 114 -17.01 11.04 -16.54
C LEU A 114 -17.76 9.83 -15.96
N SER A 115 -17.24 8.64 -16.21
CA SER A 115 -17.78 7.38 -15.67
C SER A 115 -17.47 7.23 -14.19
N GLY A 116 -16.23 7.52 -13.80
CA GLY A 116 -15.83 7.43 -12.41
C GLY A 116 -14.45 8.03 -12.14
N ILE A 117 -14.11 8.11 -10.85
CA ILE A 117 -12.81 8.54 -10.34
C ILE A 117 -12.24 7.44 -9.49
N TYR A 118 -10.98 7.09 -9.72
CA TYR A 118 -10.31 5.96 -9.07
C TYR A 118 -8.98 6.38 -8.45
N THR A 119 -8.54 5.62 -7.46
CA THR A 119 -7.21 5.72 -6.86
C THR A 119 -6.44 4.45 -7.16
N PRO A 120 -5.66 4.40 -8.24
CA PRO A 120 -4.84 3.23 -8.55
C PRO A 120 -3.75 3.06 -7.48
N LEU A 121 -3.26 1.83 -7.33
CA LEU A 121 -2.19 1.52 -6.39
C LEU A 121 -0.89 2.11 -6.93
N PRO A 122 -0.19 2.99 -6.20
CA PRO A 122 1.03 3.64 -6.69
C PRO A 122 2.10 2.68 -7.16
N SER A 123 2.16 1.49 -6.55
CA SER A 123 3.07 0.42 -6.95
C SER A 123 2.83 -0.17 -8.35
N ARG A 124 1.71 0.14 -8.95
CA ARG A 124 1.31 -0.31 -10.28
C ARG A 124 1.17 0.86 -11.24
N CYS A 125 1.72 2.01 -10.86
CA CYS A 125 1.65 3.23 -11.64
C CYS A 125 3.03 3.61 -12.15
N GLU A 126 3.08 4.05 -13.40
CA GLU A 126 4.29 4.56 -14.05
C GLU A 126 3.94 5.85 -14.79
N ILE A 127 4.87 6.79 -14.81
CA ILE A 127 4.75 7.99 -15.64
C ILE A 127 5.55 7.75 -16.91
N VAL A 128 4.86 7.78 -18.02
CA VAL A 128 5.41 7.51 -19.37
C VAL A 128 5.17 8.70 -20.27
N GLN A 129 6.02 8.87 -21.28
CA GLN A 129 5.86 9.93 -22.28
C GLN A 129 5.47 9.33 -23.63
N TYR A 130 4.46 9.93 -24.25
CA TYR A 130 4.06 9.61 -25.62
C TYR A 130 3.83 10.89 -26.41
N LYS A 131 4.54 11.07 -27.53
CA LYS A 131 4.47 12.28 -28.38
C LYS A 131 4.60 13.59 -27.56
N ASP A 132 5.61 13.61 -26.69
CA ASP A 132 5.91 14.74 -25.81
C ASP A 132 4.83 15.08 -24.75
N VAL A 133 3.79 14.26 -24.62
CA VAL A 133 2.75 14.37 -23.60
C VAL A 133 2.99 13.33 -22.50
N PRO A 134 3.02 13.71 -21.22
CA PRO A 134 3.15 12.76 -20.11
C PRO A 134 1.81 12.07 -19.83
N TYR A 135 1.88 10.77 -19.54
CA TYR A 135 0.75 9.93 -19.19
C TYR A 135 1.03 9.19 -17.88
N LEU A 136 0.01 9.01 -17.08
CA LEU A 136 0.00 8.04 -15.99
C LEU A 136 -0.50 6.70 -16.53
N ARG A 137 0.40 5.72 -16.62
CA ARG A 137 0.06 4.33 -16.94
C ARG A 137 -0.12 3.55 -15.64
N TYR A 138 -1.18 2.79 -15.53
CA TYR A 138 -1.44 1.94 -14.38
C TYR A 138 -2.00 0.58 -14.80
N GLU A 139 -1.66 -0.44 -14.02
CA GLU A 139 -2.06 -1.82 -14.29
C GLU A 139 -3.18 -2.28 -13.36
N PHE A 140 -4.13 -3.00 -13.94
CA PHE A 140 -5.17 -3.70 -13.20
C PHE A 140 -4.72 -5.12 -12.80
N SER A 141 -5.44 -5.73 -11.86
CA SER A 141 -5.12 -7.05 -11.29
C SER A 141 -5.05 -8.20 -12.29
N ARG A 142 -5.45 -8.00 -13.54
CA ARG A 142 -5.48 -9.04 -14.60
C ARG A 142 -4.50 -8.75 -15.76
N GLY A 143 -3.47 -7.95 -15.53
CA GLY A 143 -2.50 -7.60 -16.57
C GLY A 143 -3.03 -6.64 -17.65
N GLN A 144 -4.21 -6.06 -17.45
CA GLN A 144 -4.72 -4.98 -18.29
C GLN A 144 -4.13 -3.67 -17.81
N SER A 145 -3.68 -2.83 -18.73
CA SER A 145 -3.17 -1.50 -18.43
C SER A 145 -4.04 -0.44 -19.07
N ALA A 146 -4.13 0.71 -18.39
CA ALA A 146 -4.71 1.92 -18.93
C ALA A 146 -3.70 3.07 -18.79
N ALA A 147 -3.80 4.05 -19.69
CA ALA A 147 -3.01 5.27 -19.62
C ALA A 147 -3.93 6.48 -19.73
N VAL A 148 -3.71 7.46 -18.87
CA VAL A 148 -4.44 8.73 -18.84
C VAL A 148 -3.43 9.86 -18.88
N GLU A 149 -3.70 10.90 -19.65
CA GLU A 149 -2.85 12.09 -19.66
C GLU A 149 -2.67 12.65 -18.26
N LEU A 150 -1.45 13.04 -17.92
CA LEU A 150 -1.10 13.46 -16.57
C LEU A 150 -1.88 14.70 -16.14
N ASP A 151 -2.20 15.58 -17.08
CA ASP A 151 -2.96 16.82 -16.83
C ASP A 151 -4.39 16.57 -16.32
N TYR A 152 -4.95 15.39 -16.60
CA TYR A 152 -6.25 14.99 -16.05
C TYR A 152 -6.14 14.24 -14.72
N CYS A 153 -4.94 13.93 -14.28
CA CYS A 153 -4.69 13.16 -13.06
C CYS A 153 -4.41 14.09 -11.88
N GLY A 154 -4.97 13.76 -10.71
CA GLY A 154 -4.51 14.33 -9.46
C GLY A 154 -3.32 13.56 -8.93
N ILE A 155 -2.25 14.23 -8.55
CA ILE A 155 -1.08 13.65 -7.90
C ILE A 155 -0.94 14.28 -6.52
N MET A 156 -0.86 13.45 -5.50
CA MET A 156 -0.59 13.87 -4.13
C MET A 156 0.70 13.20 -3.67
N THR A 157 1.64 14.01 -3.18
CA THR A 157 2.95 13.52 -2.73
C THR A 157 3.26 13.99 -1.31
N LYS A 158 4.04 13.17 -0.61
CA LYS A 158 4.69 13.49 0.67
C LYS A 158 6.17 13.18 0.54
N TYR A 159 7.01 13.93 1.26
CA TYR A 159 8.46 13.73 1.26
C TYR A 159 9.06 13.66 -0.16
N GLN A 160 8.57 14.52 -1.04
CA GLN A 160 9.10 14.63 -2.40
C GLN A 160 10.48 15.29 -2.37
N TYR A 161 11.50 14.60 -2.89
CA TYR A 161 12.88 15.08 -2.88
C TYR A 161 13.62 14.76 -4.18
N SER A 162 13.78 13.49 -4.51
CA SER A 162 14.60 13.08 -5.67
C SER A 162 13.80 12.90 -6.96
N ASN A 163 12.47 12.85 -6.86
CA ASN A 163 11.58 12.58 -7.99
C ASN A 163 10.54 13.68 -8.13
N ASP A 164 10.36 14.19 -9.36
CA ASP A 164 9.43 15.29 -9.66
C ASP A 164 7.95 14.89 -9.55
N PHE A 165 7.64 13.59 -9.56
CA PHE A 165 6.27 13.08 -9.59
C PHE A 165 5.89 12.24 -8.38
N MET A 166 6.88 11.68 -7.68
CA MET A 166 6.63 10.72 -6.60
C MET A 166 7.32 11.14 -5.31
N GLY A 167 6.71 10.80 -4.19
CA GLY A 167 7.30 10.93 -2.87
C GLY A 167 8.34 9.83 -2.60
N GLU A 168 9.25 10.10 -1.68
CA GLU A 168 10.28 9.17 -1.25
C GLU A 168 9.70 7.93 -0.55
N SER A 169 10.47 6.87 -0.54
CA SER A 169 10.06 5.63 0.13
C SER A 169 10.08 5.77 1.66
N ASN A 170 9.26 4.97 2.34
CA ASN A 170 9.22 4.93 3.80
C ASN A 170 10.42 4.18 4.45
N ARG A 171 11.50 3.94 3.70
CA ARG A 171 12.71 3.24 4.21
C ARG A 171 13.30 3.87 5.46
N ALA A 172 13.21 5.19 5.58
CA ALA A 172 13.70 5.90 6.76
C ALA A 172 13.00 5.50 8.06
N LEU A 173 11.80 4.89 7.98
CA LEU A 173 11.07 4.41 9.15
C LEU A 173 11.47 2.99 9.58
N PHE A 174 12.13 2.21 8.72
CA PHE A 174 12.40 0.80 8.98
C PHE A 174 13.20 0.55 10.26
N PRO A 175 14.30 1.27 10.57
CA PRO A 175 15.03 1.05 11.82
C PRO A 175 14.15 1.25 13.07
N THR A 176 13.24 2.22 13.02
CA THR A 176 12.30 2.48 14.12
C THR A 176 11.26 1.36 14.25
N VAL A 177 10.75 0.86 13.12
CA VAL A 177 9.79 -0.25 13.09
C VAL A 177 10.43 -1.53 13.61
N ASP A 178 11.66 -1.82 13.21
CA ASP A 178 12.43 -2.97 13.71
C ASP A 178 12.67 -2.87 15.21
N LEU A 179 13.03 -1.70 15.72
CA LEU A 179 13.20 -1.48 17.16
C LEU A 179 11.91 -1.74 17.93
N ILE A 180 10.76 -1.25 17.43
CA ILE A 180 9.44 -1.53 18.03
C ILE A 180 9.16 -3.02 18.02
N HIS A 181 9.46 -3.72 16.94
CA HIS A 181 9.26 -5.16 16.84
C HIS A 181 10.11 -5.92 17.87
N ILE A 182 11.40 -5.60 18.00
CA ILE A 182 12.30 -6.18 19.01
C ILE A 182 11.80 -5.89 20.42
N GLN A 183 11.34 -4.67 20.70
CA GLN A 183 10.75 -4.32 22.01
C GLN A 183 9.52 -5.15 22.31
N ASN A 184 8.61 -5.33 21.36
CA ASN A 184 7.42 -6.16 21.52
C ASN A 184 7.78 -7.63 21.79
N GLN A 185 8.76 -8.16 21.06
CA GLN A 185 9.28 -9.50 21.32
C GLN A 185 9.89 -9.62 22.72
N GLY A 186 10.68 -8.64 23.15
CA GLY A 186 11.25 -8.59 24.50
C GLY A 186 10.18 -8.59 25.61
N ILE A 187 9.10 -7.81 25.40
CA ILE A 187 7.96 -7.78 26.30
C ILE A 187 7.26 -9.15 26.36
N GLN A 188 7.02 -9.77 25.19
CA GLN A 188 6.41 -11.10 25.12
C GLN A 188 7.23 -12.15 25.85
N GLU A 189 8.53 -12.17 25.62
CA GLU A 189 9.44 -13.09 26.33
C GLU A 189 9.49 -12.80 27.84
N GLY A 190 9.47 -11.52 28.22
CA GLY A 190 9.36 -11.10 29.62
C GLY A 190 8.10 -11.63 30.28
N VAL A 191 6.94 -11.50 29.62
CA VAL A 191 5.65 -12.01 30.13
C VAL A 191 5.67 -13.54 30.23
N LYS A 192 6.15 -14.25 29.20
CA LYS A 192 6.30 -15.72 29.22
C LYS A 192 7.21 -16.17 30.37
N SER A 193 8.35 -15.49 30.53
CA SER A 193 9.32 -15.78 31.58
C SER A 193 8.75 -15.53 33.00
N ALA A 194 7.92 -14.47 33.14
CA ALA A 194 7.27 -14.16 34.41
C ALA A 194 6.16 -15.17 34.76
N ALA A 195 5.51 -15.75 33.74
CA ALA A 195 4.51 -16.79 33.94
C ALA A 195 5.10 -18.15 34.29
N THR A 196 6.42 -18.31 34.13
CA THR A 196 7.12 -19.57 34.47
C THR A 196 7.60 -19.48 35.90
N TYR A 197 7.14 -20.37 36.76
CA TYR A 197 7.63 -20.47 38.14
C TYR A 197 9.11 -20.83 38.13
N ARG A 198 9.93 -19.98 38.72
CA ARG A 198 11.34 -20.26 38.98
C ARG A 198 11.54 -20.66 40.41
N PHE A 199 11.92 -21.90 40.61
CA PHE A 199 12.30 -22.39 41.94
C PHE A 199 13.81 -22.37 42.08
N MET A 200 14.28 -21.88 43.21
CA MET A 200 15.67 -21.99 43.59
C MET A 200 15.73 -23.05 44.70
N ALA A 201 16.20 -24.25 44.36
CA ALA A 201 16.45 -25.29 45.36
C ALA A 201 17.86 -25.11 45.97
N GLN A 202 17.91 -24.82 47.24
CA GLN A 202 19.17 -24.75 47.98
C GLN A 202 19.43 -26.10 48.61
N LEU A 203 20.44 -26.80 48.10
CA LEU A 203 20.90 -28.08 48.67
C LEU A 203 21.89 -27.83 49.78
N SER A 204 21.58 -28.38 50.96
CA SER A 204 22.40 -28.19 52.19
C SER A 204 23.62 -29.11 52.31
N ASN A 205 23.77 -30.11 51.42
CA ASN A 205 24.87 -31.07 51.44
C ASN A 205 25.65 -31.04 50.11
N PHE A 206 26.95 -31.36 50.19
CA PHE A 206 27.83 -31.50 49.02
C PHE A 206 27.38 -32.68 48.16
N ALA A 207 26.53 -32.37 47.17
CA ALA A 207 26.09 -33.31 46.15
C ALA A 207 27.14 -33.42 45.05
N LYS A 208 27.41 -34.61 44.58
CA LYS A 208 28.24 -34.82 43.38
C LYS A 208 27.48 -34.27 42.16
N ALA A 209 28.20 -33.85 41.12
CA ALA A 209 27.60 -33.31 39.92
C ALA A 209 26.53 -34.22 39.26
N GLU A 210 26.68 -35.53 39.41
CA GLU A 210 25.72 -36.56 38.98
C GLU A 210 24.42 -36.54 39.78
N ASP A 211 24.49 -36.28 41.08
CA ASP A 211 23.31 -36.22 41.93
C ASP A 211 22.48 -34.97 41.67
N LEU A 212 23.14 -33.84 41.40
CA LEU A 212 22.54 -32.61 40.96
C LEU A 212 21.78 -32.77 39.63
N ARG A 213 22.36 -33.52 38.71
CA ARG A 213 21.74 -33.80 37.41
C ARG A 213 20.50 -34.67 37.56
N LYS A 214 20.57 -35.75 38.37
CA LYS A 214 19.41 -36.61 38.64
C LYS A 214 18.30 -35.90 39.36
N GLU A 215 18.60 -35.08 40.36
CA GLU A 215 17.59 -34.28 41.04
C GLU A 215 16.93 -33.21 40.13
N ARG A 216 17.71 -32.62 39.24
CA ARG A 216 17.17 -31.71 38.22
C ARG A 216 16.24 -32.43 37.25
N GLU A 217 16.63 -33.61 36.77
CA GLU A 217 15.78 -34.40 35.86
C GLU A 217 14.50 -34.85 36.56
N ARG A 218 14.59 -35.35 37.81
CA ARG A 218 13.43 -35.71 38.61
C ARG A 218 12.50 -34.56 38.88
N PHE A 219 13.03 -33.41 39.23
CA PHE A 219 12.23 -32.22 39.46
C PHE A 219 11.50 -31.71 38.21
N THR A 220 12.15 -31.85 37.03
CA THR A 220 11.55 -31.50 35.75
C THR A 220 10.43 -32.48 35.37
N GLU A 221 10.60 -33.78 35.62
CA GLU A 221 9.62 -34.81 35.31
C GLU A 221 8.40 -34.77 36.24
N GLU A 222 8.58 -34.39 37.53
CA GLU A 222 7.49 -34.31 38.51
C GLU A 222 6.65 -33.02 38.42
N ASN A 223 7.16 -31.97 37.78
CA ASN A 223 6.48 -30.62 37.82
C ASN A 223 6.15 -30.05 36.42
N PHE A 224 6.50 -30.75 35.32
CA PHE A 224 6.15 -30.37 33.97
C PHE A 224 5.72 -31.61 33.15
#